data_c073faf354d3f72c5899f93686cff0d8
#
_entry.id   c073faf354d3f72c5899f93686cff0d8
#
_cell.length_a   1.000
_cell.length_b   1.000
_cell.length_c   1.000
_cell.angle_alpha   90.00
_cell.angle_beta   90.00
_cell.angle_gamma   90.00
#
_symmetry.space_group_name_H-M   'P 1'
#
loop_
_entity.id
_entity.type
_entity.pdbx_description
1 polymer ?
#
loop_
_entity_poly.entity_id
_entity_poly.type
_entity_poly.pdbx_seq_one_letter_code
_entity_poly.pdbx_strand_id
1 'polypeptide(L)'
;MLPSTLEGGGFDEGDEVPVAAAAEPLRLAFQSRAITRWRDRPGDPAGCVFPVFGGTDLLGLLEIELGSDLDRERIALVSGMLRVYRSHLAALEYADTDELTGLANRRTFDDQFNRIVLAETHRRDGTRIDDGRDARAHLAVADIDFFKQVNDRFGHPYGDEVLVLFAGLMRASFREGDRLFRFGGEEFVVLMSNCGVDDALIAFERFRAAVEAFQFPQVGRVTVSIGVTSLQPGDAGSAAFGRADQALYAAKHRGRNRVLLYDSLDISPALESRRPQAADVELF
;
A
#
# COMPACT_ATOMS: atom_id res chain seq x y z
N MET A 1 13.18 7.10 -5.20
CA MET A 1 14.03 7.71 -4.15
C MET A 1 15.01 6.63 -3.73
N LEU A 2 16.33 6.90 -3.71
CA LEU A 2 17.28 5.89 -3.23
C LEU A 2 17.12 5.73 -1.72
N PRO A 3 17.15 4.50 -1.16
CA PRO A 3 17.11 4.30 0.28
C PRO A 3 18.29 5.05 0.94
N SER A 4 18.00 5.75 2.02
CA SER A 4 19.01 6.49 2.79
C SER A 4 19.78 5.62 3.78
N THR A 5 19.35 4.36 3.95
CA THR A 5 19.92 3.39 4.88
C THR A 5 20.22 2.06 4.20
N LEU A 6 21.18 1.33 4.72
CA LEU A 6 21.54 -0.03 4.35
C LEU A 6 21.32 -0.93 5.58
N GLU A 7 20.62 -2.04 5.41
CA GLU A 7 20.54 -3.07 6.45
C GLU A 7 21.85 -3.88 6.46
N GLY A 8 22.43 -4.04 7.62
CA GLY A 8 23.68 -4.81 7.80
C GLY A 8 23.42 -6.30 7.65
N GLY A 9 24.23 -6.92 6.79
CA GLY A 9 24.05 -8.30 6.35
C GLY A 9 24.50 -9.34 7.38
N GLY A 10 23.58 -10.10 7.78
CA GLY A 10 23.57 -11.44 8.35
C GLY A 10 22.13 -11.89 8.32
N PHE A 11 21.85 -13.18 8.47
CA PHE A 11 20.49 -13.67 8.69
C PHE A 11 19.92 -13.23 10.07
N ASP A 12 20.62 -12.37 10.80
CA ASP A 12 20.09 -11.57 11.90
C ASP A 12 19.50 -10.28 11.30
N GLU A 13 18.32 -9.90 11.74
CA GLU A 13 17.71 -8.59 11.47
C GLU A 13 18.71 -7.51 11.93
N GLY A 14 19.58 -7.09 11.02
CA GLY A 14 20.63 -6.12 11.30
C GLY A 14 20.04 -4.74 11.42
N ASP A 15 20.60 -3.93 12.30
CA ASP A 15 20.28 -2.53 12.45
C ASP A 15 20.46 -1.79 11.10
N GLU A 16 19.50 -0.94 10.74
CA GLU A 16 19.63 -0.05 9.59
C GLU A 16 20.84 0.87 9.76
N VAL A 17 21.81 0.77 8.84
CA VAL A 17 23.02 1.60 8.87
C VAL A 17 22.93 2.68 7.81
N PRO A 18 23.12 3.98 8.16
CA PRO A 18 23.18 5.05 7.18
C PRO A 18 24.26 4.76 6.12
N VAL A 19 23.95 4.99 4.85
CA VAL A 19 24.90 4.76 3.73
C VAL A 19 26.26 5.43 3.96
N ALA A 20 26.28 6.60 4.59
CA ALA A 20 27.51 7.32 4.92
C ALA A 20 28.39 6.60 5.95
N ALA A 21 27.80 5.75 6.80
CA ALA A 21 28.50 4.97 7.81
C ALA A 21 28.81 3.52 7.36
N ALA A 22 28.32 3.11 6.19
CA ALA A 22 28.59 1.78 5.64
C ALA A 22 30.06 1.63 5.23
N ALA A 23 30.55 0.38 5.23
CA ALA A 23 31.89 0.04 4.75
C ALA A 23 32.10 0.49 3.30
N GLU A 24 33.34 0.83 2.95
CA GLU A 24 33.68 1.36 1.63
C GLU A 24 33.20 0.49 0.46
N PRO A 25 33.35 -0.86 0.48
CA PRO A 25 32.86 -1.72 -0.61
C PRO A 25 31.35 -1.62 -0.83
N LEU A 26 30.56 -1.52 0.23
CA LEU A 26 29.11 -1.35 0.18
C LEU A 26 28.74 0.01 -0.45
N ARG A 27 29.42 1.09 -0.03
CA ARG A 27 29.22 2.42 -0.60
C ARG A 27 29.55 2.48 -2.09
N LEU A 28 30.66 1.85 -2.50
CA LEU A 28 31.06 1.77 -3.90
C LEU A 28 30.05 0.99 -4.75
N ALA A 29 29.57 -0.16 -4.26
CA ALA A 29 28.55 -0.94 -4.95
C ALA A 29 27.23 -0.18 -5.07
N PHE A 30 26.83 0.54 -4.02
CA PHE A 30 25.66 1.42 -4.02
C PHE A 30 25.77 2.53 -5.07
N GLN A 31 26.89 3.26 -5.09
CA GLN A 31 27.11 4.39 -5.99
C GLN A 31 27.28 3.97 -7.45
N SER A 32 28.07 2.92 -7.69
CA SER A 32 28.39 2.44 -9.04
C SER A 32 27.27 1.60 -9.64
N ARG A 33 26.34 1.08 -8.83
CA ARG A 33 25.35 0.09 -9.22
C ARG A 33 25.93 -1.16 -9.88
N ALA A 34 27.17 -1.50 -9.52
CA ALA A 34 27.92 -2.60 -10.11
C ALA A 34 28.50 -3.51 -9.04
N ILE A 35 28.77 -4.77 -9.43
CA ILE A 35 29.44 -5.73 -8.56
C ILE A 35 30.78 -5.17 -8.15
N THR A 36 31.00 -5.02 -6.85
CA THR A 36 32.25 -4.50 -6.26
C THR A 36 32.97 -5.64 -5.55
N ARG A 37 34.25 -5.83 -5.86
CA ARG A 37 35.13 -6.77 -5.19
C ARG A 37 35.99 -6.03 -4.18
N TRP A 38 36.25 -6.67 -3.06
CA TRP A 38 37.13 -6.09 -2.05
C TRP A 38 38.02 -7.15 -1.40
N ARG A 39 39.16 -6.70 -0.88
CA ARG A 39 40.10 -7.44 -0.04
C ARG A 39 40.93 -6.42 0.72
N ASP A 40 41.01 -6.53 2.03
CA ASP A 40 41.70 -5.57 2.87
C ASP A 40 43.25 -5.69 2.73
N ARG A 41 43.75 -6.93 2.74
CA ARG A 41 45.20 -7.19 2.56
C ARG A 41 45.41 -8.49 1.77
N PRO A 42 46.58 -8.64 1.12
CA PRO A 42 46.95 -9.93 0.55
C PRO A 42 46.97 -11.04 1.60
N GLY A 43 46.15 -12.06 1.42
CA GLY A 43 45.99 -13.17 2.36
C GLY A 43 44.73 -13.12 3.24
N ASP A 44 44.07 -11.96 3.32
CA ASP A 44 42.78 -11.82 4.00
C ASP A 44 41.65 -12.41 3.16
N PRO A 45 40.47 -12.70 3.79
CA PRO A 45 39.26 -13.06 3.06
C PRO A 45 38.96 -12.03 1.99
N ALA A 46 38.45 -12.50 0.85
CA ALA A 46 37.98 -11.65 -0.22
C ALA A 46 36.45 -11.64 -0.25
N GLY A 47 35.90 -10.51 -0.59
CA GLY A 47 34.45 -10.35 -0.68
C GLY A 47 33.98 -9.76 -2.00
N CYS A 48 32.71 -9.95 -2.27
CA CYS A 48 32.00 -9.31 -3.36
C CYS A 48 30.68 -8.77 -2.87
N VAL A 49 30.36 -7.55 -3.27
CA VAL A 49 29.05 -6.92 -3.05
C VAL A 49 28.27 -6.92 -4.36
N PHE A 50 27.09 -7.48 -4.33
CA PHE A 50 26.17 -7.58 -5.47
C PHE A 50 24.99 -6.64 -5.24
N PRO A 51 24.80 -5.61 -6.07
CA PRO A 51 23.62 -4.76 -5.98
C PRO A 51 22.38 -5.51 -6.50
N VAL A 52 21.31 -5.49 -5.72
CA VAL A 52 20.02 -6.10 -6.04
C VAL A 52 19.03 -5.01 -6.41
N PHE A 53 18.47 -5.07 -7.61
CA PHE A 53 17.54 -4.07 -8.13
C PHE A 53 16.13 -4.65 -8.28
N GLY A 54 15.08 -3.83 -7.96
CA GLY A 54 13.69 -4.02 -8.38
C GLY A 54 13.35 -2.97 -9.43
N GLY A 55 13.16 -3.39 -10.68
CA GLY A 55 13.03 -2.42 -11.77
C GLY A 55 14.25 -1.50 -11.87
N THR A 56 14.04 -0.19 -11.70
CA THR A 56 15.11 0.83 -11.67
C THR A 56 15.68 1.09 -10.28
N ASP A 57 14.99 0.66 -9.23
CA ASP A 57 15.33 0.99 -7.84
C ASP A 57 16.27 -0.07 -7.23
N LEU A 58 17.22 0.39 -6.43
CA LEU A 58 18.10 -0.48 -5.67
C LEU A 58 17.35 -0.97 -4.42
N LEU A 59 17.05 -2.27 -4.37
CA LEU A 59 16.37 -2.91 -3.23
C LEU A 59 17.34 -3.20 -2.08
N GLY A 60 18.61 -3.49 -2.41
CA GLY A 60 19.60 -3.81 -1.40
C GLY A 60 20.96 -4.20 -1.99
N LEU A 61 21.85 -4.58 -1.10
CA LEU A 61 23.20 -5.06 -1.42
C LEU A 61 23.40 -6.43 -0.76
N LEU A 62 23.81 -7.42 -1.55
CA LEU A 62 24.24 -8.72 -1.03
C LEU A 62 25.74 -8.73 -0.93
N GLU A 63 26.30 -8.83 0.27
CA GLU A 63 27.71 -9.04 0.51
C GLU A 63 28.01 -10.51 0.73
N ILE A 64 29.03 -11.01 0.07
CA ILE A 64 29.54 -12.38 0.23
C ILE A 64 31.01 -12.31 0.54
N GLU A 65 31.41 -12.82 1.72
CA GLU A 65 32.80 -12.97 2.15
C GLU A 65 33.23 -14.44 2.03
N LEU A 66 34.39 -14.68 1.45
CA LEU A 66 34.94 -16.02 1.26
C LEU A 66 36.43 -16.05 1.62
N GLY A 67 36.91 -17.20 2.07
CA GLY A 67 38.34 -17.42 2.34
C GLY A 67 39.24 -17.39 1.08
N SER A 68 38.67 -17.27 -0.12
CA SER A 68 39.38 -17.18 -1.40
C SER A 68 38.62 -16.26 -2.36
N ASP A 69 39.31 -15.77 -3.40
CA ASP A 69 38.66 -14.94 -4.44
C ASP A 69 37.49 -15.67 -5.08
N LEU A 70 36.42 -14.93 -5.29
CA LEU A 70 35.31 -15.36 -6.13
C LEU A 70 35.77 -15.41 -7.60
N ASP A 71 35.86 -16.61 -8.15
CA ASP A 71 36.10 -16.81 -9.56
C ASP A 71 34.89 -16.36 -10.42
N ARG A 72 35.11 -16.33 -11.74
CA ARG A 72 34.06 -15.90 -12.70
C ARG A 72 32.82 -16.81 -12.64
N GLU A 73 33.01 -18.11 -12.37
CA GLU A 73 31.92 -19.08 -12.36
C GLU A 73 31.01 -18.85 -11.14
N ARG A 74 31.59 -18.65 -9.97
CA ARG A 74 30.84 -18.34 -8.72
C ARG A 74 30.12 -17.01 -8.81
N ILE A 75 30.77 -15.98 -9.37
CA ILE A 75 30.09 -14.68 -9.62
C ILE A 75 28.93 -14.86 -10.61
N ALA A 76 29.10 -15.64 -11.66
CA ALA A 76 28.02 -15.91 -12.61
C ALA A 76 26.87 -16.68 -11.96
N LEU A 77 27.19 -17.64 -11.06
CA LEU A 77 26.17 -18.38 -10.29
C LEU A 77 25.34 -17.47 -9.39
N VAL A 78 26.02 -16.66 -8.54
CA VAL A 78 25.34 -15.70 -7.65
C VAL A 78 24.51 -14.71 -8.45
N SER A 79 25.07 -14.15 -9.54
CA SER A 79 24.33 -13.24 -10.42
C SER A 79 23.12 -13.91 -11.08
N GLY A 80 23.22 -15.21 -11.38
CA GLY A 80 22.11 -16.02 -11.89
C GLY A 80 21.02 -16.20 -10.86
N MET A 81 21.37 -16.54 -9.61
CA MET A 81 20.44 -16.66 -8.50
C MET A 81 19.75 -15.34 -8.19
N LEU A 82 20.49 -14.23 -8.17
CA LEU A 82 19.91 -12.90 -7.95
C LEU A 82 18.96 -12.49 -9.08
N ARG A 83 19.22 -12.89 -10.33
CA ARG A 83 18.27 -12.68 -11.44
C ARG A 83 16.98 -13.43 -11.22
N VAL A 84 17.04 -14.71 -10.82
CA VAL A 84 15.84 -15.52 -10.51
C VAL A 84 15.08 -14.89 -9.33
N TYR A 85 15.79 -14.53 -8.27
CA TYR A 85 15.20 -13.86 -7.10
C TYR A 85 14.48 -12.55 -7.48
N ARG A 86 15.13 -11.70 -8.28
CA ARG A 86 14.53 -10.46 -8.79
C ARG A 86 13.28 -10.71 -9.64
N SER A 87 13.34 -11.72 -10.52
CA SER A 87 12.18 -12.11 -11.32
C SER A 87 11.03 -12.59 -10.44
N HIS A 88 11.34 -13.29 -9.35
CA HIS A 88 10.35 -13.73 -8.38
C HIS A 88 9.76 -12.55 -7.59
N LEU A 89 10.60 -11.61 -7.12
CA LEU A 89 10.12 -10.39 -6.45
C LEU A 89 9.22 -9.56 -7.38
N ALA A 90 9.63 -9.35 -8.63
CA ALA A 90 8.82 -8.62 -9.60
C ALA A 90 7.47 -9.33 -9.86
N ALA A 91 7.45 -10.67 -9.90
CA ALA A 91 6.22 -11.43 -10.02
C ALA A 91 5.31 -11.29 -8.78
N LEU A 92 5.89 -11.21 -7.56
CA LEU A 92 5.14 -10.94 -6.33
C LEU A 92 4.59 -9.53 -6.32
N GLU A 93 5.39 -8.50 -6.65
CA GLU A 93 4.94 -7.12 -6.76
C GLU A 93 3.79 -6.98 -7.77
N TYR A 94 3.91 -7.65 -8.91
CA TYR A 94 2.85 -7.68 -9.93
C TYR A 94 1.58 -8.38 -9.42
N ALA A 95 1.73 -9.42 -8.59
CA ALA A 95 0.60 -10.13 -7.98
C ALA A 95 -0.09 -9.29 -6.87
N ASP A 96 0.58 -8.28 -6.31
CA ASP A 96 0.11 -7.50 -5.17
C ASP A 96 -0.54 -6.17 -5.56
N THR A 97 -0.42 -5.76 -6.82
CA THR A 97 -0.96 -4.49 -7.32
C THR A 97 -2.04 -4.69 -8.38
N ASP A 98 -2.90 -3.70 -8.53
CA ASP A 98 -3.86 -3.58 -9.62
C ASP A 98 -3.14 -3.04 -10.88
N GLU A 99 -3.17 -3.77 -11.97
CA GLU A 99 -2.43 -3.47 -13.20
C GLU A 99 -2.80 -2.13 -13.83
N LEU A 100 -4.07 -1.72 -13.69
CA LEU A 100 -4.54 -0.49 -14.31
C LEU A 100 -4.11 0.75 -13.50
N THR A 101 -4.30 0.70 -12.19
CA THR A 101 -4.12 1.86 -11.32
C THR A 101 -2.79 1.89 -10.58
N GLY A 102 -2.11 0.73 -10.46
CA GLY A 102 -0.89 0.57 -9.68
C GLY A 102 -1.09 0.75 -8.17
N LEU A 103 -2.33 0.75 -7.67
CA LEU A 103 -2.64 0.66 -6.24
C LEU A 103 -2.51 -0.80 -5.79
N ALA A 104 -2.39 -1.03 -4.48
CA ALA A 104 -2.48 -2.39 -3.97
C ALA A 104 -3.84 -3.02 -4.35
N ASN A 105 -3.84 -4.31 -4.62
CA ASN A 105 -5.06 -5.02 -4.97
C ASN A 105 -5.76 -5.61 -3.74
N ARG A 106 -6.92 -6.23 -3.95
CA ARG A 106 -7.70 -6.86 -2.88
C ARG A 106 -6.93 -7.94 -2.12
N ARG A 107 -6.07 -8.72 -2.81
CA ARG A 107 -5.29 -9.79 -2.19
C ARG A 107 -4.33 -9.27 -1.13
N THR A 108 -3.68 -8.15 -1.39
CA THR A 108 -2.73 -7.50 -0.48
C THR A 108 -3.43 -6.89 0.74
N PHE A 109 -4.73 -6.60 0.64
CA PHE A 109 -5.49 -5.98 1.72
C PHE A 109 -5.52 -6.84 2.98
N ASP A 110 -5.79 -8.13 2.88
CA ASP A 110 -5.96 -9.01 4.05
C ASP A 110 -4.68 -9.07 4.89
N ASP A 111 -3.51 -9.15 4.25
CA ASP A 111 -2.22 -9.16 4.94
C ASP A 111 -1.92 -7.82 5.62
N GLN A 112 -2.18 -6.71 4.94
CA GLN A 112 -1.94 -5.37 5.50
C GLN A 112 -2.95 -5.02 6.60
N PHE A 113 -4.21 -5.42 6.44
CA PHE A 113 -5.25 -5.25 7.46
C PHE A 113 -4.87 -5.98 8.76
N ASN A 114 -4.49 -7.26 8.65
CA ASN A 114 -4.10 -8.05 9.79
C ASN A 114 -2.90 -7.46 10.54
N ARG A 115 -1.90 -6.93 9.83
CA ARG A 115 -0.76 -6.23 10.45
C ARG A 115 -1.19 -5.00 11.24
N ILE A 116 -2.09 -4.20 10.68
CA ILE A 116 -2.60 -2.98 11.34
C ILE A 116 -3.43 -3.33 12.57
N VAL A 117 -4.34 -4.31 12.49
CA VAL A 117 -5.16 -4.74 13.63
C VAL A 117 -4.31 -5.35 14.74
N LEU A 118 -3.29 -6.14 14.40
CA LEU A 118 -2.32 -6.65 15.37
C LEU A 118 -1.57 -5.51 16.07
N ALA A 119 -1.12 -4.51 15.34
CA ALA A 119 -0.46 -3.33 15.90
C ALA A 119 -1.40 -2.56 16.85
N GLU A 120 -2.68 -2.38 16.49
CA GLU A 120 -3.71 -1.78 17.35
C GLU A 120 -3.94 -2.60 18.63
N THR A 121 -3.93 -3.94 18.53
CA THR A 121 -4.11 -4.82 19.69
C THR A 121 -2.95 -4.75 20.66
N HIS A 122 -1.70 -4.58 20.19
CA HIS A 122 -0.52 -4.44 21.02
C HIS A 122 -0.39 -3.06 21.66
N ARG A 123 -1.07 -2.05 21.13
CA ARG A 123 -1.16 -0.69 21.71
C ARG A 123 -2.09 -0.60 22.93
N ARG A 124 -2.23 -1.65 23.71
CA ARG A 124 -3.18 -1.80 24.84
C ARG A 124 -3.14 -0.72 25.91
N ASP A 125 -2.18 0.20 25.90
CA ASP A 125 -2.12 1.34 26.80
C ASP A 125 -1.99 2.62 25.95
N GLY A 126 -3.15 3.13 25.51
CA GLY A 126 -3.39 4.52 25.19
C GLY A 126 -2.19 5.32 24.67
N THR A 127 -1.62 4.94 23.53
CA THR A 127 -0.71 5.85 22.83
C THR A 127 -1.57 7.02 22.34
N ARG A 128 -1.69 8.03 23.20
CA ARG A 128 -2.27 9.31 22.80
C ARG A 128 -1.32 9.95 21.81
N ILE A 129 -1.87 10.50 20.74
CA ILE A 129 -1.13 11.49 19.96
C ILE A 129 -0.73 12.61 20.93
N ASP A 130 0.36 13.31 20.69
CA ASP A 130 0.90 14.40 21.54
C ASP A 130 -0.14 15.45 21.98
N ASP A 131 -1.29 15.52 21.26
CA ASP A 131 -2.41 16.42 21.56
C ASP A 131 -3.53 15.79 22.41
N GLY A 132 -3.35 14.59 22.93
CA GLY A 132 -4.32 13.92 23.81
C GLY A 132 -5.46 13.19 23.08
N ARG A 133 -5.44 13.10 21.74
CA ARG A 133 -6.45 12.37 20.94
C ARG A 133 -6.15 10.88 20.89
N ASP A 134 -7.24 10.11 20.82
CA ASP A 134 -7.16 8.63 20.70
C ASP A 134 -6.74 8.27 19.27
N ALA A 135 -5.48 7.87 19.10
CA ALA A 135 -4.96 7.46 17.79
C ALA A 135 -5.42 6.05 17.47
N ARG A 136 -6.17 5.90 16.39
CA ARG A 136 -6.70 4.62 15.92
C ARG A 136 -6.38 4.39 14.44
N ALA A 137 -6.69 3.19 13.98
CA ALA A 137 -6.76 2.92 12.57
C ALA A 137 -8.21 3.05 12.06
N HIS A 138 -8.34 3.47 10.81
CA HIS A 138 -9.63 3.67 10.15
C HIS A 138 -9.62 2.98 8.80
N LEU A 139 -10.77 2.35 8.46
CA LEU A 139 -11.04 1.77 7.15
C LEU A 139 -12.08 2.62 6.44
N ALA A 140 -11.83 2.95 5.18
CA ALA A 140 -12.83 3.56 4.31
C ALA A 140 -13.00 2.76 3.03
N VAL A 141 -14.25 2.61 2.61
CA VAL A 141 -14.64 2.11 1.29
C VAL A 141 -15.16 3.28 0.48
N ALA A 142 -14.61 3.48 -0.70
CA ALA A 142 -14.94 4.56 -1.61
C ALA A 142 -15.39 3.98 -2.96
N ASP A 143 -16.41 4.59 -3.56
CA ASP A 143 -16.97 4.15 -4.83
C ASP A 143 -17.29 5.35 -5.69
N ILE A 144 -16.90 5.29 -6.96
CA ILE A 144 -17.09 6.38 -7.92
C ILE A 144 -18.57 6.46 -8.30
N ASP A 145 -19.19 7.59 -7.98
CA ASP A 145 -20.61 7.78 -8.22
C ASP A 145 -20.93 7.73 -9.73
N PHE A 146 -21.92 6.89 -10.07
CA PHE A 146 -22.42 6.74 -11.44
C PHE A 146 -21.36 6.25 -12.47
N PHE A 147 -20.32 5.53 -12.05
CA PHE A 147 -19.24 5.08 -12.91
C PHE A 147 -19.74 4.23 -14.10
N LYS A 148 -20.78 3.40 -13.88
CA LYS A 148 -21.43 2.67 -14.99
C LYS A 148 -21.92 3.62 -16.10
N GLN A 149 -22.48 4.79 -15.74
CA GLN A 149 -22.94 5.76 -16.76
C GLN A 149 -21.76 6.36 -17.54
N VAL A 150 -20.59 6.50 -16.91
CA VAL A 150 -19.36 6.91 -17.63
C VAL A 150 -19.02 5.86 -18.69
N ASN A 151 -18.97 4.58 -18.31
CA ASN A 151 -18.70 3.50 -19.26
C ASN A 151 -19.75 3.40 -20.36
N ASP A 152 -21.04 3.47 -20.02
CA ASP A 152 -22.13 3.36 -20.97
C ASP A 152 -22.14 4.52 -21.98
N ARG A 153 -21.73 5.73 -21.57
CA ARG A 153 -21.75 6.94 -22.39
C ARG A 153 -20.48 7.15 -23.22
N PHE A 154 -19.31 6.89 -22.62
CA PHE A 154 -18.02 7.23 -23.22
C PHE A 154 -17.20 6.01 -23.64
N GLY A 155 -17.60 4.82 -23.18
CA GLY A 155 -16.88 3.57 -23.41
C GLY A 155 -15.84 3.24 -22.32
N HIS A 156 -15.49 1.96 -22.23
CA HIS A 156 -14.54 1.45 -21.23
C HIS A 156 -13.17 2.14 -21.21
N PRO A 157 -12.54 2.52 -22.36
CA PRO A 157 -11.25 3.21 -22.32
C PRO A 157 -11.28 4.54 -21.53
N TYR A 158 -12.37 5.28 -21.60
CA TYR A 158 -12.53 6.51 -20.80
C TYR A 158 -12.81 6.20 -19.32
N GLY A 159 -13.54 5.12 -19.05
CA GLY A 159 -13.67 4.62 -17.68
C GLY A 159 -12.33 4.23 -17.07
N ASP A 160 -11.48 3.55 -17.81
CA ASP A 160 -10.13 3.20 -17.38
C ASP A 160 -9.28 4.46 -17.12
N GLU A 161 -9.35 5.48 -17.96
CA GLU A 161 -8.69 6.76 -17.73
C GLU A 161 -9.20 7.45 -16.44
N VAL A 162 -10.51 7.42 -16.19
CA VAL A 162 -11.08 7.92 -14.93
C VAL A 162 -10.52 7.17 -13.73
N LEU A 163 -10.41 5.85 -13.77
CA LEU A 163 -9.85 5.02 -12.69
C LEU A 163 -8.37 5.35 -12.42
N VAL A 164 -7.57 5.53 -13.46
CA VAL A 164 -6.15 5.91 -13.34
C VAL A 164 -6.00 7.30 -12.70
N LEU A 165 -6.76 8.28 -13.18
CA LEU A 165 -6.75 9.65 -12.64
C LEU A 165 -7.27 9.69 -11.20
N PHE A 166 -8.31 8.94 -10.88
CA PHE A 166 -8.84 8.80 -9.53
C PHE A 166 -7.80 8.22 -8.57
N ALA A 167 -7.09 7.18 -8.96
CA ALA A 167 -5.97 6.63 -8.19
C ALA A 167 -4.83 7.64 -8.00
N GLY A 168 -4.57 8.48 -9.00
CA GLY A 168 -3.65 9.62 -8.90
C GLY A 168 -4.08 10.64 -7.85
N LEU A 169 -5.37 10.99 -7.81
CA LEU A 169 -5.94 11.87 -6.79
C LEU A 169 -5.87 11.26 -5.39
N MET A 170 -6.07 9.94 -5.26
CA MET A 170 -5.87 9.24 -3.98
C MET A 170 -4.43 9.40 -3.49
N ARG A 171 -3.43 9.09 -4.33
CA ARG A 171 -2.01 9.24 -3.95
C ARG A 171 -1.65 10.67 -3.55
N ALA A 172 -2.24 11.66 -4.18
CA ALA A 172 -2.01 13.08 -3.87
C ALA A 172 -2.71 13.53 -2.57
N SER A 173 -3.79 12.84 -2.17
CA SER A 173 -4.61 13.22 -1.02
C SER A 173 -4.21 12.54 0.28
N PHE A 174 -3.61 11.36 0.21
CA PHE A 174 -3.21 10.56 1.37
C PHE A 174 -1.69 10.54 1.53
N ARG A 175 -1.22 10.34 2.77
CA ARG A 175 0.20 10.31 3.10
C ARG A 175 0.82 8.94 2.77
N GLU A 176 2.14 8.86 2.70
CA GLU A 176 2.88 7.62 2.38
C GLU A 176 2.58 6.45 3.35
N GLY A 177 2.25 6.76 4.61
CA GLY A 177 1.88 5.76 5.62
C GLY A 177 0.47 5.18 5.47
N ASP A 178 -0.42 5.81 4.69
CA ASP A 178 -1.76 5.31 4.43
C ASP A 178 -1.72 4.27 3.31
N ARG A 179 -2.53 3.23 3.41
CA ARG A 179 -2.58 2.13 2.45
C ARG A 179 -3.78 2.29 1.53
N LEU A 180 -3.51 2.31 0.23
CA LEU A 180 -4.49 2.56 -0.81
C LEU A 180 -4.67 1.33 -1.68
N PHE A 181 -5.91 0.88 -1.84
CA PHE A 181 -6.24 -0.33 -2.58
C PHE A 181 -7.30 -0.07 -3.64
N ARG A 182 -7.25 -0.85 -4.72
CA ARG A 182 -8.39 -1.05 -5.61
C ARG A 182 -8.90 -2.47 -5.46
N PHE A 183 -10.17 -2.62 -5.05
CA PHE A 183 -10.77 -3.94 -4.81
C PHE A 183 -11.31 -4.56 -6.11
N GLY A 184 -11.66 -3.76 -7.09
CA GLY A 184 -12.14 -4.14 -8.40
C GLY A 184 -13.18 -3.16 -8.92
N GLY A 185 -13.41 -3.14 -10.23
CA GLY A 185 -14.34 -2.19 -10.83
C GLY A 185 -14.06 -0.75 -10.41
N GLU A 186 -15.03 -0.13 -9.77
CA GLU A 186 -15.03 1.26 -9.28
C GLU A 186 -14.85 1.40 -7.76
N GLU A 187 -14.52 0.29 -7.06
CA GLU A 187 -14.38 0.26 -5.61
C GLU A 187 -12.92 0.38 -5.16
N PHE A 188 -12.69 1.32 -4.26
CA PHE A 188 -11.40 1.61 -3.65
C PHE A 188 -11.48 1.52 -2.13
N VAL A 189 -10.37 1.15 -1.50
CA VAL A 189 -10.27 1.05 -0.04
C VAL A 189 -9.07 1.84 0.43
N VAL A 190 -9.22 2.49 1.59
CA VAL A 190 -8.14 3.19 2.28
C VAL A 190 -8.04 2.67 3.70
N LEU A 191 -6.83 2.30 4.12
CA LEU A 191 -6.50 2.02 5.50
C LEU A 191 -5.60 3.14 6.01
N MET A 192 -6.10 3.89 6.98
CA MET A 192 -5.33 4.91 7.71
C MET A 192 -4.97 4.39 9.09
N SER A 193 -3.78 4.71 9.57
CA SER A 193 -3.32 4.36 10.92
C SER A 193 -2.79 5.58 11.65
N ASN A 194 -2.73 5.52 12.98
CA ASN A 194 -2.17 6.61 13.80
C ASN A 194 -2.82 7.98 13.59
N CYS A 195 -4.14 8.05 13.57
CA CYS A 195 -4.85 9.33 13.50
C CYS A 195 -6.16 9.28 14.31
N GLY A 196 -6.64 10.45 14.72
CA GLY A 196 -7.97 10.61 15.30
C GLY A 196 -9.06 10.48 14.24
N VAL A 197 -10.28 10.16 14.67
CA VAL A 197 -11.42 10.02 13.75
C VAL A 197 -11.72 11.32 13.01
N ASP A 198 -11.58 12.46 13.66
CA ASP A 198 -11.81 13.77 13.04
C ASP A 198 -10.78 14.06 11.95
N ASP A 199 -9.49 13.74 12.20
CA ASP A 199 -8.43 13.90 11.22
C ASP A 199 -8.62 12.97 10.02
N ALA A 200 -9.08 11.74 10.26
CA ALA A 200 -9.45 10.81 9.19
C ALA A 200 -10.59 11.38 8.33
N LEU A 201 -11.67 11.86 8.96
CA LEU A 201 -12.80 12.46 8.24
C LEU A 201 -12.39 13.69 7.44
N ILE A 202 -11.53 14.55 7.98
CA ILE A 202 -10.97 15.71 7.26
C ILE A 202 -10.19 15.24 6.02
N ALA A 203 -9.36 14.18 6.15
CA ALA A 203 -8.61 13.66 5.02
C ALA A 203 -9.52 13.07 3.93
N PHE A 204 -10.56 12.32 4.30
CA PHE A 204 -11.54 11.78 3.36
C PHE A 204 -12.38 12.87 2.69
N GLU A 205 -12.80 13.89 3.43
CA GLU A 205 -13.55 15.01 2.85
C GLU A 205 -12.68 15.85 1.91
N ARG A 206 -11.39 16.06 2.24
CA ARG A 206 -10.43 16.70 1.34
C ARG A 206 -10.29 15.90 0.03
N PHE A 207 -10.18 14.57 0.13
CA PHE A 207 -10.12 13.70 -1.04
C PHE A 207 -11.41 13.78 -1.86
N ARG A 208 -12.58 13.66 -1.23
CA ARG A 208 -13.89 13.80 -1.88
C ARG A 208 -13.98 15.13 -2.66
N ALA A 209 -13.60 16.24 -2.00
CA ALA A 209 -13.62 17.57 -2.60
C ALA A 209 -12.63 17.70 -3.77
N ALA A 210 -11.46 17.06 -3.67
CA ALA A 210 -10.48 17.04 -4.76
C ALA A 210 -11.02 16.29 -5.98
N VAL A 211 -11.72 15.16 -5.79
CA VAL A 211 -12.38 14.42 -6.87
C VAL A 211 -13.49 15.28 -7.51
N GLU A 212 -14.35 15.90 -6.70
CA GLU A 212 -15.45 16.75 -7.19
C GLU A 212 -14.95 17.97 -8.00
N ALA A 213 -13.82 18.55 -7.59
CA ALA A 213 -13.23 19.71 -8.25
C ALA A 213 -12.46 19.34 -9.53
N PHE A 214 -12.02 18.10 -9.65
CA PHE A 214 -11.22 17.66 -10.79
C PHE A 214 -12.06 17.54 -12.05
N GLN A 215 -11.51 18.03 -13.17
CA GLN A 215 -12.15 17.91 -14.49
C GLN A 215 -11.53 16.71 -15.21
N PHE A 216 -12.25 15.59 -15.20
CA PHE A 216 -11.81 14.39 -15.92
C PHE A 216 -11.91 14.65 -17.43
N PRO A 217 -10.84 14.40 -18.21
CA PRO A 217 -10.85 14.63 -19.64
C PRO A 217 -12.06 13.94 -20.30
N GLN A 218 -12.70 14.58 -21.25
CA GLN A 218 -13.90 14.18 -21.99
C GLN A 218 -15.14 13.85 -21.14
N VAL A 219 -14.96 13.33 -19.92
CA VAL A 219 -16.04 12.90 -19.02
C VAL A 219 -16.62 14.07 -18.23
N GLY A 220 -15.77 15.03 -17.83
CA GLY A 220 -16.17 16.19 -17.03
C GLY A 220 -16.11 15.89 -15.53
N ARG A 221 -17.16 16.22 -14.80
CA ARG A 221 -17.20 16.07 -13.33
C ARG A 221 -17.59 14.64 -12.94
N VAL A 222 -16.86 14.10 -12.01
CA VAL A 222 -17.13 12.81 -11.34
C VAL A 222 -17.13 13.08 -9.84
N THR A 223 -17.93 12.34 -9.08
CA THR A 223 -17.96 12.43 -7.62
C THR A 223 -17.71 11.06 -7.00
N VAL A 224 -17.47 11.03 -5.70
CA VAL A 224 -17.21 9.82 -4.93
C VAL A 224 -18.03 9.80 -3.65
N SER A 225 -18.60 8.64 -3.34
CA SER A 225 -19.21 8.36 -2.04
C SER A 225 -18.24 7.54 -1.18
N ILE A 226 -18.12 7.85 0.10
CA ILE A 226 -17.15 7.25 1.00
C ILE A 226 -17.85 6.84 2.31
N GLY A 227 -17.69 5.57 2.68
CA GLY A 227 -18.09 5.07 3.99
C GLY A 227 -16.86 4.77 4.84
N VAL A 228 -16.84 5.27 6.07
CA VAL A 228 -15.71 5.17 7.00
C VAL A 228 -16.10 4.42 8.25
N THR A 229 -15.21 3.62 8.81
CA THR A 229 -15.34 3.01 10.15
C THR A 229 -14.02 3.08 10.90
N SER A 230 -14.09 3.23 12.21
CA SER A 230 -12.93 3.04 13.08
C SER A 230 -12.68 1.55 13.31
N LEU A 231 -11.42 1.12 13.26
CA LEU A 231 -11.06 -0.26 13.57
C LEU A 231 -11.05 -0.48 15.09
N GLN A 232 -11.48 -1.66 15.48
CA GLN A 232 -11.51 -2.10 16.88
C GLN A 232 -10.46 -3.21 17.09
N PRO A 233 -9.88 -3.34 18.28
CA PRO A 233 -8.99 -4.45 18.59
C PRO A 233 -9.68 -5.78 18.34
N GLY A 234 -9.03 -6.65 17.56
CA GLY A 234 -9.56 -7.97 17.21
C GLY A 234 -10.60 -7.98 16.08
N ASP A 235 -10.80 -6.87 15.37
CA ASP A 235 -11.66 -6.85 14.18
C ASP A 235 -11.21 -7.86 13.13
N ALA A 236 -12.15 -8.61 12.59
CA ALA A 236 -11.94 -9.32 11.33
C ALA A 236 -12.12 -8.35 10.15
N GLY A 237 -11.28 -8.51 9.10
CA GLY A 237 -11.33 -7.65 7.91
C GLY A 237 -12.73 -7.56 7.29
N SER A 238 -13.44 -8.68 7.22
CA SER A 238 -14.81 -8.74 6.70
C SER A 238 -15.83 -7.95 7.56
N ALA A 239 -15.65 -7.92 8.88
CA ALA A 239 -16.54 -7.19 9.78
C ALA A 239 -16.31 -5.67 9.65
N ALA A 240 -15.05 -5.23 9.65
CA ALA A 240 -14.69 -3.83 9.44
C ALA A 240 -15.13 -3.34 8.05
N PHE A 241 -14.89 -4.14 7.01
CA PHE A 241 -15.34 -3.84 5.65
C PHE A 241 -16.87 -3.70 5.60
N GLY A 242 -17.62 -4.63 6.22
CA GLY A 242 -19.08 -4.59 6.27
C GLY A 242 -19.64 -3.31 6.93
N ARG A 243 -18.96 -2.79 7.97
CA ARG A 243 -19.35 -1.50 8.59
C ARG A 243 -19.11 -0.32 7.65
N ALA A 244 -17.94 -0.28 7.02
CA ALA A 244 -17.61 0.77 6.05
C ALA A 244 -18.54 0.73 4.82
N ASP A 245 -18.87 -0.47 4.33
CA ASP A 245 -19.81 -0.67 3.22
C ASP A 245 -21.23 -0.19 3.57
N GLN A 246 -21.70 -0.46 4.79
CA GLN A 246 -23.00 0.09 5.25
C GLN A 246 -23.00 1.62 5.28
N ALA A 247 -21.88 2.25 5.68
CA ALA A 247 -21.74 3.69 5.65
C ALA A 247 -21.70 4.21 4.19
N LEU A 248 -21.01 3.52 3.29
CA LEU A 248 -21.00 3.84 1.86
C LEU A 248 -22.38 3.73 1.23
N TYR A 249 -23.11 2.65 1.56
CA TYR A 249 -24.50 2.49 1.11
C TYR A 249 -25.39 3.67 1.57
N ALA A 250 -25.25 4.07 2.85
CA ALA A 250 -25.96 5.22 3.36
C ALA A 250 -25.57 6.53 2.65
N ALA A 251 -24.26 6.71 2.31
CA ALA A 251 -23.77 7.86 1.56
C ALA A 251 -24.41 7.93 0.17
N LYS A 252 -24.46 6.78 -0.54
CA LYS A 252 -25.11 6.67 -1.85
C LYS A 252 -26.62 6.99 -1.79
N HIS A 253 -27.31 6.52 -0.76
CA HIS A 253 -28.76 6.75 -0.61
C HIS A 253 -29.13 8.15 -0.10
N ARG A 254 -28.23 8.81 0.62
CA ARG A 254 -28.46 10.19 1.10
C ARG A 254 -28.06 11.26 0.06
N GLY A 255 -27.84 10.88 -1.20
CA GLY A 255 -27.62 11.82 -2.32
C GLY A 255 -26.18 11.82 -2.84
N ARG A 256 -25.36 10.82 -2.50
CA ARG A 256 -23.99 10.63 -3.00
C ARG A 256 -23.04 11.78 -2.64
N ASN A 257 -21.83 11.78 -3.24
CA ASN A 257 -20.83 12.84 -3.11
C ASN A 257 -20.60 13.28 -1.66
N ARG A 258 -20.35 12.31 -0.76
CA ARG A 258 -20.19 12.56 0.68
C ARG A 258 -19.39 11.49 1.38
N VAL A 259 -18.89 11.88 2.53
CA VAL A 259 -18.25 10.98 3.51
C VAL A 259 -19.25 10.72 4.64
N LEU A 260 -19.45 9.47 5.02
CA LEU A 260 -20.22 9.09 6.21
C LEU A 260 -19.41 8.15 7.10
N LEU A 261 -19.42 8.44 8.39
CA LEU A 261 -18.86 7.58 9.43
C LEU A 261 -19.92 6.59 9.91
N TYR A 262 -19.58 5.30 9.97
CA TYR A 262 -20.49 4.24 10.42
C TYR A 262 -21.05 4.52 11.82
N ASP A 263 -20.18 4.91 12.76
CA ASP A 263 -20.56 5.16 14.15
C ASP A 263 -21.53 6.36 14.32
N SER A 264 -21.63 7.22 13.31
CA SER A 264 -22.58 8.35 13.29
C SER A 264 -23.92 8.02 12.61
N LEU A 265 -24.08 6.78 12.14
CA LEU A 265 -25.33 6.36 11.53
C LEU A 265 -26.35 5.98 12.60
N ASP A 266 -27.51 6.62 12.62
CA ASP A 266 -28.70 6.09 13.29
C ASP A 266 -29.12 4.82 12.55
N ILE A 267 -28.59 3.66 13.00
CA ILE A 267 -28.91 2.35 12.41
C ILE A 267 -30.32 1.99 12.87
N SER A 268 -31.33 2.42 12.13
CA SER A 268 -32.65 1.85 12.24
C SER A 268 -32.65 0.37 11.84
N PRO A 269 -33.36 -0.54 12.52
CA PRO A 269 -33.38 -1.98 12.24
C PRO A 269 -33.73 -2.38 10.80
N ALA A 270 -34.26 -1.45 10.00
CA ALA A 270 -34.55 -1.64 8.59
C ALA A 270 -33.30 -1.80 7.70
N LEU A 271 -32.11 -1.39 8.14
CA LEU A 271 -30.84 -1.55 7.42
C LEU A 271 -30.16 -2.91 7.72
N GLU A 272 -30.44 -3.50 8.89
CA GLU A 272 -29.92 -4.82 9.25
C GLU A 272 -30.55 -5.97 8.43
N SER A 273 -31.76 -5.82 7.94
CA SER A 273 -32.50 -6.86 7.20
C SER A 273 -32.07 -6.99 5.72
N ARG A 274 -31.27 -6.09 5.19
CA ARG A 274 -30.64 -6.19 3.88
C ARG A 274 -29.12 -6.40 4.03
N ARG A 275 -28.73 -7.45 4.75
CA ARG A 275 -27.41 -8.05 4.51
C ARG A 275 -27.40 -8.41 3.01
N PRO A 276 -26.44 -7.92 2.20
CA PRO A 276 -26.10 -8.63 1.01
C PRO A 276 -25.77 -10.03 1.53
N GLN A 277 -26.58 -11.02 1.18
CA GLN A 277 -26.11 -12.39 1.25
C GLN A 277 -24.77 -12.34 0.56
N ALA A 278 -23.75 -12.87 1.22
CA ALA A 278 -22.51 -13.19 0.59
C ALA A 278 -22.87 -14.01 -0.66
N ALA A 279 -23.18 -13.27 -1.72
CA ALA A 279 -23.50 -13.84 -3.02
C ALA A 279 -22.16 -14.33 -3.51
N ASP A 280 -22.00 -15.64 -3.44
CA ASP A 280 -21.18 -16.47 -4.28
C ASP A 280 -19.85 -15.84 -4.68
N VAL A 281 -18.93 -15.75 -3.70
CA VAL A 281 -17.52 -15.78 -4.01
C VAL A 281 -17.21 -17.25 -4.29
N GLU A 282 -17.57 -17.72 -5.49
CA GLU A 282 -16.94 -18.90 -6.03
C GLU A 282 -15.44 -18.64 -6.09
N LEU A 283 -14.75 -19.37 -5.25
CA LEU A 283 -13.30 -19.56 -5.29
C LEU A 283 -12.96 -20.26 -6.63
N PHE A 284 -12.42 -19.50 -7.58
CA PHE A 284 -11.62 -20.02 -8.66
C PHE A 284 -10.28 -19.31 -8.69
#